data_82ecf740e3f7b975ca826472ffff40d9
#
_entry.id   82ecf740e3f7b975ca826472ffff40d9
#
_cell.length_a   1.000
_cell.length_b   1.000
_cell.length_c   1.000
_cell.angle_alpha   90.00
_cell.angle_beta   90.00
_cell.angle_gamma   90.00
#
_symmetry.space_group_name_H-M   'P 1'
#
loop_
_entity.id
_entity.type
_entity.pdbx_description
1 polymer ?
#
loop_
_entity_poly.entity_id
_entity_poly.type
_entity_poly.pdbx_seq_one_letter_code
_entity_poly.pdbx_strand_id
1 'polypeptide(L)'
;MSINVGGGELKELKPRILVLGVGGAGGNAINAMIEAGMEGVEFVAVNTDAQDLKMSKAHAKIQIGMNLTKGLGAGAKHDIGQAAADESLNEITSYMQGANMVFITSGMGGGTGTGASHVIARAARELNILTVGVTTLPFSYEGPKRMRRAVEGLE
;
A
#
# COMPACT_ATOMS: atom_id res chain seq x y z
N MET A 1 -13.55 -7.71 -20.14
CA MET A 1 -13.90 -7.25 -21.48
C MET A 1 -13.13 -8.04 -22.53
N SER A 2 -13.82 -8.51 -23.53
CA SER A 2 -13.18 -9.28 -24.58
C SER A 2 -12.90 -8.39 -25.78
N ILE A 3 -11.71 -8.53 -26.33
CA ILE A 3 -11.29 -7.75 -27.49
C ILE A 3 -10.82 -8.69 -28.57
N ASN A 4 -11.34 -8.49 -29.77
CA ASN A 4 -10.88 -9.21 -30.93
C ASN A 4 -10.01 -8.27 -31.76
N VAL A 5 -8.72 -8.54 -31.79
CA VAL A 5 -7.73 -7.71 -32.46
C VAL A 5 -7.05 -8.50 -33.56
N GLY A 6 -6.98 -7.92 -34.77
CA GLY A 6 -6.26 -8.52 -35.86
C GLY A 6 -6.84 -9.83 -36.39
N GLY A 7 -8.14 -10.03 -36.23
CA GLY A 7 -8.78 -11.26 -36.72
C GLY A 7 -8.42 -12.50 -35.92
N GLY A 8 -7.78 -12.33 -34.79
CA GLY A 8 -7.41 -13.42 -33.92
C GLY A 8 -8.57 -13.89 -33.04
N GLU A 9 -8.24 -14.74 -32.11
CA GLU A 9 -9.19 -15.24 -31.15
C GLU A 9 -9.61 -14.15 -30.16
N LEU A 10 -10.84 -14.26 -29.68
CA LEU A 10 -11.31 -13.41 -28.61
C LEU A 10 -10.58 -13.81 -27.33
N LYS A 11 -9.89 -12.85 -26.74
CA LYS A 11 -9.20 -13.05 -25.47
C LYS A 11 -9.83 -12.16 -24.42
N GLU A 12 -10.18 -12.78 -23.31
CA GLU A 12 -10.63 -12.05 -22.14
C GLU A 12 -9.41 -11.45 -21.44
N LEU A 13 -9.37 -10.13 -21.36
CA LEU A 13 -8.28 -9.44 -20.68
C LEU A 13 -8.69 -9.17 -19.25
N LYS A 14 -8.03 -9.87 -18.34
CA LYS A 14 -8.25 -9.63 -16.91
C LYS A 14 -7.25 -8.59 -16.42
N PRO A 15 -7.71 -7.45 -15.92
CA PRO A 15 -6.79 -6.46 -15.40
C PRO A 15 -6.10 -6.99 -14.13
N ARG A 16 -4.83 -6.68 -14.00
CA ARG A 16 -4.09 -6.99 -12.79
C ARG A 16 -4.25 -5.81 -11.84
N ILE A 17 -4.94 -6.04 -10.74
CA ILE A 17 -5.24 -5.02 -9.74
C ILE A 17 -4.51 -5.39 -8.45
N LEU A 18 -3.73 -4.44 -7.94
CA LEU A 18 -3.02 -4.60 -6.67
C LEU A 18 -3.69 -3.75 -5.61
N VAL A 19 -3.78 -4.30 -4.42
CA VAL A 19 -4.21 -3.56 -3.23
C VAL A 19 -3.06 -3.62 -2.23
N LEU A 20 -2.39 -2.49 -2.03
CA LEU A 20 -1.28 -2.39 -1.11
C LEU A 20 -1.76 -1.84 0.22
N GLY A 21 -1.56 -2.60 1.28
CA GLY A 21 -1.82 -2.14 2.64
C GLY A 21 -0.52 -1.68 3.26
N VAL A 22 -0.38 -0.38 3.46
CA VAL A 22 0.86 0.25 3.88
C VAL A 22 0.79 0.65 5.35
N GLY A 23 1.76 0.17 6.13
CA GLY A 23 1.79 0.40 7.56
C GLY A 23 0.82 -0.50 8.32
N GLY A 24 0.71 -0.26 9.62
CA GLY A 24 -0.14 -1.08 10.49
C GLY A 24 -1.62 -0.99 10.15
N ALA A 25 -2.13 0.23 10.00
CA ALA A 25 -3.54 0.44 9.67
C ALA A 25 -3.90 -0.08 8.28
N GLY A 26 -3.00 0.13 7.30
CA GLY A 26 -3.19 -0.40 5.96
C GLY A 26 -3.19 -1.93 5.94
N GLY A 27 -2.29 -2.54 6.70
CA GLY A 27 -2.24 -3.99 6.84
C GLY A 27 -3.52 -4.55 7.47
N ASN A 28 -4.04 -3.89 8.50
CA ASN A 28 -5.30 -4.29 9.12
C ASN A 28 -6.47 -4.17 8.14
N ALA A 29 -6.48 -3.14 7.32
CA ALA A 29 -7.52 -2.93 6.33
C ALA A 29 -7.55 -4.08 5.30
N ILE A 30 -6.39 -4.45 4.77
CA ILE A 30 -6.36 -5.54 3.78
C ILE A 30 -6.67 -6.90 4.42
N ASN A 31 -6.29 -7.12 5.67
CA ASN A 31 -6.69 -8.34 6.38
C ASN A 31 -8.22 -8.45 6.46
N ALA A 32 -8.89 -7.34 6.76
CA ALA A 32 -10.35 -7.30 6.81
C ALA A 32 -10.97 -7.59 5.44
N MET A 33 -10.39 -7.05 4.38
CA MET A 33 -10.86 -7.32 3.01
C MET A 33 -10.72 -8.79 2.65
N ILE A 34 -9.59 -9.39 3.00
CA ILE A 34 -9.34 -10.82 2.76
C ILE A 34 -10.34 -11.68 3.54
N GLU A 35 -10.56 -11.35 4.81
CA GLU A 35 -11.52 -12.08 5.64
C GLU A 35 -12.94 -11.94 5.13
N ALA A 36 -13.26 -10.82 4.50
CA ALA A 36 -14.57 -10.61 3.89
C ALA A 36 -14.75 -11.35 2.56
N GLY A 37 -13.72 -12.02 2.07
CA GLY A 37 -13.79 -12.82 0.85
C GLY A 37 -13.64 -12.04 -0.44
N MET A 38 -13.02 -10.86 -0.39
CA MET A 38 -12.79 -10.08 -1.60
C MET A 38 -11.85 -10.82 -2.55
N GLU A 39 -12.26 -10.95 -3.80
CA GLU A 39 -11.51 -11.66 -4.84
C GLU A 39 -11.24 -10.76 -6.04
N GLY A 40 -10.42 -11.24 -6.96
CA GLY A 40 -10.11 -10.54 -8.20
C GLY A 40 -9.00 -9.52 -8.08
N VAL A 41 -8.36 -9.42 -6.92
CA VAL A 41 -7.25 -8.51 -6.68
C VAL A 41 -6.12 -9.25 -5.97
N GLU A 42 -4.92 -8.71 -6.07
CA GLU A 42 -3.77 -9.21 -5.33
C GLU A 42 -3.52 -8.31 -4.12
N PHE A 43 -3.42 -8.89 -2.95
CA PHE A 43 -3.15 -8.13 -1.72
C PHE A 43 -1.67 -8.16 -1.39
N VAL A 44 -1.11 -7.00 -1.10
CA VAL A 44 0.30 -6.83 -0.76
C VAL A 44 0.40 -6.03 0.53
N ALA A 45 1.06 -6.58 1.53
CA ALA A 45 1.35 -5.85 2.77
C ALA A 45 2.72 -5.20 2.68
N VAL A 46 2.80 -3.92 2.96
CA VAL A 46 4.04 -3.15 2.94
C VAL A 46 4.22 -2.51 4.32
N ASN A 47 5.30 -2.82 4.99
CA ASN A 47 5.55 -2.29 6.33
C ASN A 47 7.03 -2.30 6.64
N THR A 48 7.44 -1.50 7.61
CA THR A 48 8.77 -1.56 8.21
C THR A 48 8.80 -2.60 9.32
N ASP A 49 7.68 -2.88 9.95
CA ASP A 49 7.56 -3.76 11.11
C ASP A 49 7.41 -5.22 10.69
N ALA A 50 8.42 -6.03 11.05
CA ALA A 50 8.42 -7.46 10.69
C ALA A 50 7.31 -8.24 11.39
N GLN A 51 6.94 -7.85 12.59
CA GLN A 51 5.86 -8.52 13.34
C GLN A 51 4.51 -8.34 12.64
N ASP A 52 4.20 -7.11 12.23
CA ASP A 52 2.96 -6.84 11.51
C ASP A 52 2.89 -7.62 10.21
N LEU A 53 4.02 -7.76 9.52
CA LEU A 53 4.07 -8.54 8.28
C LEU A 53 3.84 -10.03 8.53
N LYS A 54 4.35 -10.57 9.63
CA LYS A 54 4.10 -11.98 9.99
C LYS A 54 2.62 -12.23 10.24
N MET A 55 1.92 -11.26 10.78
CA MET A 55 0.49 -11.38 11.09
C MET A 55 -0.41 -11.09 9.89
N SER A 56 0.16 -10.62 8.80
CA SER A 56 -0.61 -10.28 7.62
C SER A 56 -1.11 -11.51 6.88
N LYS A 57 -2.31 -11.42 6.34
CA LYS A 57 -2.93 -12.46 5.49
C LYS A 57 -2.69 -12.22 4.02
N ALA A 58 -1.92 -11.20 3.66
CA ALA A 58 -1.68 -10.82 2.27
C ALA A 58 -0.93 -11.90 1.50
N HIS A 59 -1.17 -11.95 0.19
CA HIS A 59 -0.50 -12.87 -0.71
C HIS A 59 1.00 -12.59 -0.82
N ALA A 60 1.38 -11.32 -0.76
CA ALA A 60 2.76 -10.90 -0.80
C ALA A 60 3.03 -9.91 0.33
N LYS A 61 4.27 -9.91 0.80
CA LYS A 61 4.68 -9.04 1.91
C LYS A 61 6.01 -8.40 1.53
N ILE A 62 6.08 -7.09 1.67
CA ILE A 62 7.29 -6.33 1.38
C ILE A 62 7.70 -5.59 2.64
N GLN A 63 8.86 -5.95 3.18
CA GLN A 63 9.45 -5.22 4.30
C GLN A 63 10.33 -4.12 3.75
N ILE A 64 10.04 -2.88 4.14
CA ILE A 64 10.78 -1.72 3.66
C ILE A 64 11.61 -1.12 4.79
N GLY A 65 12.66 -0.40 4.41
CA GLY A 65 13.47 0.34 5.38
C GLY A 65 14.19 -0.52 6.39
N MET A 66 14.61 -1.72 6.03
CA MET A 66 15.25 -2.65 6.95
C MET A 66 16.51 -2.07 7.58
N ASN A 67 17.29 -1.32 6.81
CA ASN A 67 18.53 -0.70 7.31
C ASN A 67 18.24 0.49 8.21
N LEU A 68 17.11 1.17 8.00
CA LEU A 68 16.73 2.34 8.81
C LEU A 68 16.11 1.94 10.14
N THR A 69 15.25 0.92 10.13
CA THR A 69 14.47 0.57 11.31
C THR A 69 14.88 -0.75 11.94
N LYS A 70 15.68 -1.55 11.23
CA LYS A 70 16.08 -2.90 11.64
C LYS A 70 14.89 -3.80 11.98
N GLY A 71 13.77 -3.58 11.31
CA GLY A 71 12.56 -4.36 11.50
C GLY A 71 11.70 -3.96 12.68
N LEU A 72 12.03 -2.87 13.36
CA LEU A 72 11.29 -2.42 14.55
C LEU A 72 10.13 -1.49 14.25
N GLY A 73 9.98 -1.06 12.99
CA GLY A 73 8.93 -0.14 12.61
C GLY A 73 9.33 1.32 12.73
N ALA A 74 8.54 2.19 12.14
CA ALA A 74 8.81 3.62 12.09
C ALA A 74 8.18 4.39 13.26
N GLY A 75 7.37 3.73 14.09
CA GLY A 75 6.56 4.40 15.08
C GLY A 75 5.55 5.31 14.40
N ALA A 76 5.37 6.53 14.89
CA ALA A 76 4.45 7.49 14.28
C ALA A 76 5.18 8.57 13.47
N LYS A 77 6.41 8.30 13.01
CA LYS A 77 7.22 9.28 12.29
C LYS A 77 7.11 9.07 10.79
N HIS A 78 6.34 9.90 10.11
CA HIS A 78 6.13 9.75 8.68
C HIS A 78 7.40 9.98 7.84
N ASP A 79 8.36 10.76 8.34
CA ASP A 79 9.64 10.95 7.66
C ASP A 79 10.42 9.64 7.55
N ILE A 80 10.36 8.82 8.59
CA ILE A 80 11.01 7.51 8.58
C ILE A 80 10.29 6.58 7.60
N GLY A 81 8.96 6.64 7.55
CA GLY A 81 8.18 5.87 6.58
C GLY A 81 8.51 6.24 5.15
N GLN A 82 8.64 7.53 4.86
CA GLN A 82 9.02 8.00 3.55
C GLN A 82 10.43 7.53 3.17
N ALA A 83 11.40 7.69 4.08
CA ALA A 83 12.77 7.24 3.83
C ALA A 83 12.85 5.72 3.65
N ALA A 84 12.05 4.98 4.40
CA ALA A 84 11.98 3.52 4.26
C ALA A 84 11.48 3.11 2.88
N ALA A 85 10.46 3.78 2.37
CA ALA A 85 9.94 3.51 1.03
C ALA A 85 10.95 3.90 -0.05
N ASP A 86 11.67 5.02 0.13
CA ASP A 86 12.73 5.42 -0.80
C ASP A 86 13.86 4.38 -0.85
N GLU A 87 14.25 3.84 0.29
CA GLU A 87 15.28 2.79 0.36
C GLU A 87 14.87 1.54 -0.41
N SER A 88 13.60 1.19 -0.37
CA SER A 88 13.07 -0.03 -0.98
C SER A 88 12.34 0.22 -2.31
N LEU A 89 12.55 1.39 -2.90
CA LEU A 89 11.79 1.82 -4.07
C LEU A 89 11.89 0.85 -5.25
N ASN A 90 13.09 0.33 -5.50
CA ASN A 90 13.28 -0.62 -6.62
C ASN A 90 12.47 -1.89 -6.44
N GLU A 91 12.39 -2.42 -5.23
CA GLU A 91 11.61 -3.61 -4.94
C GLU A 91 10.12 -3.34 -5.13
N ILE A 92 9.65 -2.19 -4.62
CA ILE A 92 8.25 -1.80 -4.75
C ILE A 92 7.86 -1.60 -6.21
N THR A 93 8.66 -0.88 -6.98
CA THR A 93 8.38 -0.64 -8.39
C THR A 93 8.41 -1.91 -9.22
N SER A 94 9.35 -2.81 -8.93
CA SER A 94 9.40 -4.12 -9.61
C SER A 94 8.12 -4.90 -9.39
N TYR A 95 7.58 -4.86 -8.18
CA TYR A 95 6.35 -5.57 -7.88
C TYR A 95 5.14 -4.97 -8.59
N MET A 96 5.11 -3.63 -8.73
CA MET A 96 3.99 -2.94 -9.36
C MET A 96 4.02 -2.99 -10.89
N GLN A 97 5.15 -3.31 -11.50
CA GLN A 97 5.24 -3.35 -12.94
C GLN A 97 4.25 -4.35 -13.53
N GLY A 98 3.56 -3.91 -14.58
CA GLY A 98 2.55 -4.75 -15.23
C GLY A 98 1.17 -4.67 -14.60
N ALA A 99 1.02 -3.97 -13.47
CA ALA A 99 -0.29 -3.75 -12.89
C ALA A 99 -1.05 -2.70 -13.72
N ASN A 100 -2.35 -2.90 -13.84
CA ASN A 100 -3.24 -1.95 -14.51
C ASN A 100 -3.75 -0.89 -13.54
N MET A 101 -3.93 -1.27 -12.29
CA MET A 101 -4.47 -0.39 -11.27
C MET A 101 -3.87 -0.75 -9.92
N VAL A 102 -3.59 0.25 -9.11
CA VAL A 102 -3.05 0.08 -7.76
C VAL A 102 -3.90 0.88 -6.78
N PHE A 103 -4.44 0.19 -5.80
CA PHE A 103 -5.06 0.82 -4.64
C PHE A 103 -4.03 0.83 -3.51
N ILE A 104 -3.85 2.00 -2.91
CA ILE A 104 -2.93 2.14 -1.78
C ILE A 104 -3.78 2.51 -0.58
N THR A 105 -3.89 1.60 0.39
CA THR A 105 -4.64 1.85 1.60
C THR A 105 -3.68 2.05 2.77
N SER A 106 -3.91 3.10 3.54
CA SER A 106 -3.10 3.43 4.71
C SER A 106 -3.94 4.21 5.71
N GLY A 107 -3.50 4.19 6.97
CA GLY A 107 -4.08 5.06 7.98
C GLY A 107 -3.33 6.37 8.04
N MET A 108 -4.04 7.48 8.09
CA MET A 108 -3.42 8.78 8.28
C MET A 108 -2.97 8.94 9.73
N GLY A 109 -1.86 9.61 9.93
CA GLY A 109 -1.28 9.82 11.26
C GLY A 109 -0.34 8.74 11.72
N GLY A 110 -0.20 7.64 10.97
CA GLY A 110 0.80 6.62 11.22
C GLY A 110 2.15 7.01 10.61
N GLY A 111 3.22 6.34 11.03
CA GLY A 111 4.55 6.62 10.53
C GLY A 111 4.79 6.08 9.14
N THR A 112 4.75 4.75 9.00
CA THR A 112 5.02 4.09 7.71
C THR A 112 3.94 4.42 6.68
N GLY A 113 2.66 4.31 7.07
CA GLY A 113 1.56 4.50 6.14
C GLY A 113 1.54 5.89 5.53
N THR A 114 1.68 6.93 6.35
CA THR A 114 1.60 8.31 5.87
C THR A 114 2.78 8.67 4.96
N GLY A 115 4.01 8.33 5.38
CA GLY A 115 5.20 8.68 4.61
C GLY A 115 5.38 7.81 3.38
N ALA A 116 5.25 6.51 3.54
CA ALA A 116 5.50 5.57 2.44
C ALA A 116 4.46 5.65 1.33
N SER A 117 3.20 5.94 1.67
CA SER A 117 2.13 6.01 0.67
C SER A 117 2.40 7.06 -0.41
N HIS A 118 2.96 8.21 -0.04
CA HIS A 118 3.31 9.25 -1.01
C HIS A 118 4.35 8.77 -2.01
N VAL A 119 5.38 8.09 -1.52
CA VAL A 119 6.46 7.56 -2.36
C VAL A 119 5.92 6.49 -3.31
N ILE A 120 5.13 5.58 -2.79
CA ILE A 120 4.55 4.48 -3.58
C ILE A 120 3.59 5.02 -4.64
N ALA A 121 2.73 5.97 -4.27
CA ALA A 121 1.77 6.57 -5.20
C ALA A 121 2.50 7.29 -6.34
N ARG A 122 3.55 8.02 -6.03
CA ARG A 122 4.35 8.71 -7.05
C ARG A 122 5.00 7.70 -8.00
N ALA A 123 5.58 6.64 -7.45
CA ALA A 123 6.21 5.60 -8.25
C ALA A 123 5.20 4.92 -9.19
N ALA A 124 4.01 4.63 -8.70
CA ALA A 124 2.96 4.03 -9.51
C ALA A 124 2.54 4.95 -10.67
N ARG A 125 2.40 6.24 -10.39
CA ARG A 125 2.06 7.21 -11.44
C ARG A 125 3.17 7.34 -12.48
N GLU A 126 4.43 7.29 -12.07
CA GLU A 126 5.57 7.31 -12.99
C GLU A 126 5.59 6.09 -13.91
N LEU A 127 5.03 4.97 -13.46
CA LEU A 127 4.87 3.75 -14.27
C LEU A 127 3.60 3.79 -15.13
N ASN A 128 2.87 4.89 -15.14
CA ASN A 128 1.59 5.04 -15.85
C ASN A 128 0.52 4.08 -15.36
N ILE A 129 0.53 3.76 -14.08
CA ILE A 129 -0.47 2.91 -13.46
C ILE A 129 -1.57 3.77 -12.86
N LEU A 130 -2.83 3.42 -13.10
CA LEU A 130 -3.95 4.10 -12.47
C LEU A 130 -3.87 3.86 -10.95
N THR A 131 -3.74 4.95 -10.20
CA THR A 131 -3.47 4.89 -8.77
C THR A 131 -4.62 5.51 -7.98
N VAL A 132 -5.13 4.78 -6.99
CA VAL A 132 -6.21 5.24 -6.12
C VAL A 132 -5.73 5.13 -4.68
N GLY A 133 -5.73 6.26 -3.98
CA GLY A 133 -5.41 6.28 -2.55
C GLY A 133 -6.68 6.10 -1.72
N VAL A 134 -6.63 5.20 -0.77
CA VAL A 134 -7.71 4.99 0.20
C VAL A 134 -7.12 5.17 1.57
N THR A 135 -7.64 6.13 2.32
CA THR A 135 -7.12 6.42 3.64
C THR A 135 -8.21 6.23 4.68
N THR A 136 -7.81 5.68 5.83
CA THR A 136 -8.70 5.57 6.98
C THR A 136 -8.31 6.65 7.96
N LEU A 137 -9.29 7.45 8.36
CA LEU A 137 -9.06 8.48 9.37
C LEU A 137 -9.15 7.86 10.77
N PRO A 138 -8.37 8.36 11.72
CA PRO A 138 -8.45 7.88 13.09
C PRO A 138 -9.85 8.12 13.66
N PHE A 139 -10.28 7.21 14.52
CA PHE A 139 -11.53 7.44 15.26
C PHE A 139 -11.34 8.60 16.25
N SER A 140 -12.45 9.28 16.58
CA SER A 140 -12.41 10.44 17.46
C SER A 140 -11.78 10.16 18.83
N TYR A 141 -11.92 8.94 19.34
CA TYR A 141 -11.33 8.56 20.62
C TYR A 141 -9.81 8.38 20.58
N GLU A 142 -9.20 8.38 19.40
CA GLU A 142 -7.74 8.29 19.27
C GLU A 142 -7.03 9.60 19.62
N GLY A 143 -7.79 10.67 19.72
CA GLY A 143 -7.28 11.94 20.22
C GLY A 143 -6.97 12.97 19.13
N PRO A 144 -6.94 14.26 19.53
CA PRO A 144 -6.76 15.36 18.58
C PRO A 144 -5.44 15.34 17.82
N LYS A 145 -4.39 14.86 18.48
CA LYS A 145 -3.05 14.81 17.88
C LYS A 145 -2.99 13.91 16.66
N ARG A 146 -3.65 12.78 16.74
CA ARG A 146 -3.67 11.80 15.64
C ARG A 146 -4.56 12.29 14.50
N MET A 147 -5.68 12.92 14.84
CA MET A 147 -6.56 13.53 13.84
C MET A 147 -5.84 14.65 13.07
N ARG A 148 -5.03 15.45 13.76
CA ARG A 148 -4.26 16.51 13.10
C ARG A 148 -3.31 15.95 12.07
N ARG A 149 -2.57 14.89 12.39
CA ARG A 149 -1.66 14.26 11.44
C ARG A 149 -2.39 13.63 10.26
N ALA A 150 -3.60 13.13 10.47
CA ALA A 150 -4.42 12.59 9.40
C ALA A 150 -4.80 13.68 8.41
N VAL A 151 -5.19 14.86 8.89
CA VAL A 151 -5.54 16.00 8.05
C VAL A 151 -4.33 16.48 7.24
N GLU A 152 -3.17 16.58 7.87
CA GLU A 152 -1.94 16.95 7.18
C GLU A 152 -1.61 15.97 6.05
N GLY A 153 -1.82 14.69 6.26
CA GLY A 153 -1.59 13.67 5.24
C GLY A 153 -2.54 13.73 4.06
N LEU A 154 -3.71 14.33 4.22
CA LEU A 154 -4.68 14.49 3.13
C LEU A 154 -4.35 15.66 2.21
N GLU A 155 -3.55 16.58 2.66
CA GLU A 155 -3.07 17.69 1.85
C GLU A 155 -1.89 17.25 0.99
#